data_a0dc292df458ffb23913d6e52f510d41
#
_entry.id   a0dc292df458ffb23913d6e52f510d41
#
_cell.length_a   1.000
_cell.length_b   1.000
_cell.length_c   1.000
_cell.angle_alpha   90.00
_cell.angle_beta   90.00
_cell.angle_gamma   90.00
#
_symmetry.space_group_name_H-M   'P 1'
#
loop_
_entity.id
_entity.type
_entity.pdbx_description
1 polymer ?
#
loop_
_entity_poly.entity_id
_entity_poly.type
_entity_poly.pdbx_seq_one_letter_code
_entity_poly.pdbx_strand_id
1 'polypeptide(L)'
;FHLDGKRKISTFSKGMKKQLLVIMGISAGTKYLLCDETFDGLDPVMRQAVKSLFVSEIMNRDFTPVIASHNMRELEDVCDHVGFLHKGGILLSRELEDMKFHIHKIQCVLPDQTKEEALLKELDVLKKEHQG
;
A
#
# COMPACT_ATOMS: atom_id res chain seq x y z
N PHE A 1 17.87 -9.58 -6.39
CA PHE A 1 17.29 -10.92 -6.18
C PHE A 1 18.34 -11.99 -6.40
N HIS A 2 18.59 -12.84 -5.39
CA HIS A 2 19.55 -13.95 -5.51
C HIS A 2 18.79 -15.27 -5.68
N LEU A 3 18.15 -15.43 -6.83
CA LEU A 3 17.50 -16.69 -7.19
C LEU A 3 18.44 -17.52 -8.06
N ASP A 4 18.76 -18.75 -7.62
CA ASP A 4 19.52 -19.70 -8.43
C ASP A 4 18.62 -20.27 -9.53
N GLY A 5 18.86 -19.87 -10.78
CA GLY A 5 18.09 -20.30 -11.95
C GLY A 5 18.18 -21.79 -12.27
N LYS A 6 19.11 -22.53 -11.66
CA LYS A 6 19.24 -24.00 -11.82
C LYS A 6 18.40 -24.77 -10.81
N ARG A 7 17.92 -24.11 -9.76
CA ARG A 7 17.18 -24.74 -8.68
C ARG A 7 15.70 -24.94 -9.07
N LYS A 8 15.14 -26.10 -8.73
CA LYS A 8 13.72 -26.39 -8.99
C LYS A 8 12.81 -25.45 -8.21
N ILE A 9 11.80 -24.84 -8.86
CA ILE A 9 10.84 -23.91 -8.25
C ILE A 9 10.07 -24.55 -7.08
N SER A 10 9.85 -25.88 -7.14
CA SER A 10 9.20 -26.63 -6.05
C SER A 10 9.95 -26.55 -4.72
N THR A 11 11.28 -26.29 -4.74
CA THR A 11 12.12 -26.15 -3.55
C THR A 11 12.26 -24.71 -3.05
N PHE A 12 11.61 -23.76 -3.72
CA PHE A 12 11.62 -22.35 -3.31
C PHE A 12 10.74 -22.11 -2.09
N SER A 13 11.20 -21.25 -1.18
CA SER A 13 10.38 -20.75 -0.10
C SER A 13 9.21 -19.91 -0.64
N LYS A 14 8.21 -19.63 0.18
CA LYS A 14 7.07 -18.74 -0.20
C LYS A 14 7.58 -17.39 -0.71
N GLY A 15 8.55 -16.77 0.00
CA GLY A 15 9.16 -15.50 -0.40
C GLY A 15 9.91 -15.59 -1.73
N MET A 16 10.70 -16.65 -1.94
CA MET A 16 11.41 -16.87 -3.22
C MET A 16 10.45 -17.04 -4.40
N LYS A 17 9.32 -17.71 -4.20
CA LYS A 17 8.28 -17.85 -5.22
C LYS A 17 7.66 -16.49 -5.55
N LYS A 18 7.37 -15.65 -4.54
CA LYS A 18 6.86 -14.29 -4.76
C LYS A 18 7.86 -13.43 -5.53
N GLN A 19 9.14 -13.46 -5.17
CA GLN A 19 10.20 -12.77 -5.92
C GLN A 19 10.22 -13.19 -7.38
N LEU A 20 10.16 -14.49 -7.65
CA LEU A 20 10.12 -15.01 -9.02
C LEU A 20 8.90 -14.50 -9.79
N LEU A 21 7.71 -14.49 -9.16
CA LEU A 21 6.49 -14.00 -9.79
C LEU A 21 6.58 -12.51 -10.14
N VAL A 22 7.15 -11.69 -9.26
CA VAL A 22 7.38 -10.26 -9.53
C VAL A 22 8.33 -10.06 -10.71
N ILE A 23 9.46 -10.77 -10.73
CA ILE A 23 10.42 -10.72 -11.82
C ILE A 23 9.75 -11.12 -13.15
N MET A 24 9.01 -12.22 -13.17
CA MET A 24 8.30 -12.70 -14.34
C MET A 24 7.25 -11.69 -14.83
N GLY A 25 6.45 -11.12 -13.91
CA GLY A 25 5.44 -10.13 -14.24
C GLY A 25 6.04 -8.87 -14.88
N ILE A 26 7.13 -8.36 -14.33
CA ILE A 26 7.85 -7.21 -14.86
C ILE A 26 8.48 -7.55 -16.22
N SER A 27 9.10 -8.73 -16.34
CA SER A 27 9.77 -9.18 -17.58
C SER A 27 8.79 -9.47 -18.71
N ALA A 28 7.49 -9.61 -18.44
CA ALA A 28 6.46 -9.75 -19.46
C ALA A 28 6.29 -8.50 -20.35
N GLY A 29 6.84 -7.36 -19.94
CA GLY A 29 6.84 -6.13 -20.73
C GLY A 29 5.46 -5.51 -20.93
N THR A 30 4.46 -5.87 -20.13
CA THR A 30 3.10 -5.33 -20.21
C THR A 30 3.05 -3.90 -19.66
N LYS A 31 2.08 -3.12 -20.13
CA LYS A 31 1.82 -1.77 -19.60
C LYS A 31 1.24 -1.83 -18.18
N TYR A 32 0.36 -2.77 -17.91
CA TYR A 32 -0.27 -2.96 -16.59
C TYR A 32 0.16 -4.27 -15.97
N LEU A 33 0.46 -4.25 -14.67
CA LEU A 33 0.75 -5.43 -13.88
C LEU A 33 -0.18 -5.45 -12.65
N LEU A 34 -1.06 -6.45 -12.59
CA LEU A 34 -1.95 -6.63 -11.44
C LEU A 34 -1.24 -7.45 -10.37
N CYS A 35 -1.13 -6.88 -9.19
CA CYS A 35 -0.42 -7.43 -8.04
C CYS A 35 -1.38 -7.62 -6.88
N ASP A 36 -1.56 -8.86 -6.43
CA ASP A 36 -2.39 -9.19 -5.27
C ASP A 36 -1.51 -9.60 -4.10
N GLU A 37 -1.57 -8.84 -2.99
CA GLU A 37 -0.80 -9.05 -1.75
C GLU A 37 0.70 -9.31 -2.03
N THR A 38 1.28 -8.53 -2.94
CA THR A 38 2.65 -8.78 -3.46
C THR A 38 3.72 -8.66 -2.38
N PHE A 39 3.54 -7.75 -1.43
CA PHE A 39 4.51 -7.52 -0.35
C PHE A 39 4.33 -8.45 0.85
N ASP A 40 3.19 -9.15 0.96
CA ASP A 40 2.92 -10.05 2.07
C ASP A 40 3.90 -11.23 2.12
N GLY A 41 4.44 -11.50 3.31
CA GLY A 41 5.40 -12.59 3.54
C GLY A 41 6.80 -12.36 2.94
N LEU A 42 7.11 -11.15 2.46
CA LEU A 42 8.46 -10.72 2.16
C LEU A 42 9.12 -10.14 3.42
N ASP A 43 10.40 -10.43 3.60
CA ASP A 43 11.20 -9.74 4.61
C ASP A 43 11.40 -8.26 4.24
N PRO A 44 11.77 -7.37 5.18
CA PRO A 44 11.89 -5.94 4.93
C PRO A 44 12.85 -5.59 3.81
N VAL A 45 13.97 -6.31 3.67
CA VAL A 45 14.98 -6.04 2.63
C VAL A 45 14.42 -6.38 1.25
N MET A 46 13.76 -7.54 1.13
CA MET A 46 13.15 -7.97 -0.13
C MET A 46 11.96 -7.09 -0.52
N ARG A 47 11.17 -6.65 0.46
CA ARG A 47 10.08 -5.69 0.24
C ARG A 47 10.61 -4.39 -0.37
N GLN A 48 11.67 -3.84 0.20
CA GLN A 48 12.31 -2.64 -0.34
C GLN A 48 12.89 -2.86 -1.75
N ALA A 49 13.47 -4.01 -2.01
CA ALA A 49 13.99 -4.35 -3.34
C ALA A 49 12.87 -4.42 -4.40
N VAL A 50 11.71 -4.99 -4.07
CA VAL A 50 10.54 -5.02 -4.97
C VAL A 50 10.01 -3.62 -5.22
N LYS A 51 9.88 -2.78 -4.18
CA LYS A 51 9.46 -1.38 -4.30
C LYS A 51 10.40 -0.60 -5.24
N SER A 52 11.70 -0.69 -5.02
CA SER A 52 12.70 -0.03 -5.87
C SER A 52 12.62 -0.50 -7.33
N LEU A 53 12.34 -1.78 -7.54
CA LEU A 53 12.18 -2.33 -8.89
C LEU A 53 10.94 -1.75 -9.59
N PHE A 54 9.80 -1.65 -8.91
CA PHE A 54 8.60 -1.01 -9.47
C PHE A 54 8.86 0.45 -9.83
N VAL A 55 9.45 1.23 -8.92
CA VAL A 55 9.79 2.63 -9.19
C VAL A 55 10.73 2.75 -10.40
N SER A 56 11.77 1.91 -10.48
CA SER A 56 12.67 1.89 -11.62
C SER A 56 11.95 1.61 -12.93
N GLU A 57 11.05 0.65 -12.97
CA GLU A 57 10.28 0.29 -14.16
C GLU A 57 9.31 1.40 -14.58
N ILE A 58 8.64 2.05 -13.62
CA ILE A 58 7.77 3.21 -13.87
C ILE A 58 8.54 4.35 -14.52
N MET A 59 9.78 4.60 -14.06
CA MET A 59 10.62 5.66 -14.63
C MET A 59 11.17 5.34 -16.02
N ASN A 60 11.37 4.07 -16.35
CA ASN A 60 12.04 3.65 -17.57
C ASN A 60 11.09 3.33 -18.73
N ARG A 61 9.80 3.08 -18.46
CA ARG A 61 8.82 2.72 -19.50
C ARG A 61 7.40 3.07 -19.07
N ASP A 62 6.47 3.06 -20.02
CA ASP A 62 5.03 3.18 -19.73
C ASP A 62 4.53 1.92 -19.01
N PHE A 63 4.61 1.95 -17.68
CA PHE A 63 4.30 0.84 -16.79
C PHE A 63 3.49 1.32 -15.59
N THR A 64 2.38 0.67 -15.32
CA THR A 64 1.50 0.97 -14.20
C THR A 64 1.23 -0.31 -13.40
N PRO A 65 1.87 -0.50 -12.24
CA PRO A 65 1.49 -1.56 -11.31
C PRO A 65 0.19 -1.18 -10.60
N VAL A 66 -0.75 -2.11 -10.56
CA VAL A 66 -1.99 -2.01 -9.78
C VAL A 66 -1.89 -2.99 -8.63
N ILE A 67 -1.73 -2.48 -7.42
CA ILE A 67 -1.39 -3.28 -6.25
C ILE A 67 -2.58 -3.35 -5.30
N ALA A 68 -3.11 -4.54 -5.07
CA ALA A 68 -4.07 -4.79 -4.00
C ALA A 68 -3.32 -5.19 -2.73
N SER A 69 -3.62 -4.51 -1.62
CA SER A 69 -3.11 -4.83 -0.29
C SER A 69 -4.06 -4.36 0.79
N HIS A 70 -4.11 -5.07 1.90
CA HIS A 70 -4.81 -4.63 3.11
C HIS A 70 -3.91 -3.79 4.04
N ASN A 71 -2.63 -3.61 3.69
CA ASN A 71 -1.66 -2.84 4.46
C ASN A 71 -1.34 -1.51 3.78
N MET A 72 -1.99 -0.45 4.23
CA MET A 72 -1.83 0.90 3.66
C MET A 72 -0.38 1.39 3.68
N ARG A 73 0.39 1.07 4.73
CA ARG A 73 1.80 1.50 4.84
C ARG A 73 2.69 0.92 3.74
N GLU A 74 2.32 -0.23 3.19
CA GLU A 74 3.07 -0.84 2.09
C GLU A 74 2.88 -0.08 0.78
N LEU A 75 1.71 0.55 0.60
CA LEU A 75 1.35 1.28 -0.60
C LEU A 75 1.87 2.72 -0.60
N GLU A 76 2.04 3.32 0.58
CA GLU A 76 2.43 4.74 0.73
C GLU A 76 3.75 5.13 0.04
N ASP A 77 4.68 4.18 -0.09
CA ASP A 77 6.00 4.44 -0.67
C ASP A 77 6.07 4.16 -2.19
N VAL A 78 5.00 3.60 -2.78
CA VAL A 78 5.03 3.09 -4.17
C VAL A 78 3.89 3.64 -5.00
N CYS A 79 2.75 3.95 -4.38
CA CYS A 79 1.55 4.38 -5.05
C CYS A 79 1.40 5.89 -4.98
N ASP A 80 0.98 6.50 -6.07
CA ASP A 80 0.55 7.89 -6.18
C ASP A 80 -0.97 8.02 -6.04
N HIS A 81 -1.70 6.95 -6.38
CA HIS A 81 -3.16 6.91 -6.35
C HIS A 81 -3.66 5.69 -5.58
N VAL A 82 -4.71 5.88 -4.77
CA VAL A 82 -5.33 4.80 -3.99
C VAL A 82 -6.83 4.73 -4.21
N GLY A 83 -7.34 3.49 -4.19
CA GLY A 83 -8.76 3.20 -4.25
C GLY A 83 -9.17 2.27 -3.12
N PHE A 84 -10.27 2.58 -2.44
CA PHE A 84 -10.86 1.68 -1.45
C PHE A 84 -12.00 0.89 -2.06
N LEU A 85 -11.87 -0.43 -2.03
CA LEU A 85 -12.91 -1.36 -2.44
C LEU A 85 -13.77 -1.75 -1.25
N HIS A 86 -15.10 -1.64 -1.39
CA HIS A 86 -16.06 -2.06 -0.39
C HIS A 86 -17.29 -2.67 -1.06
N LYS A 87 -17.68 -3.88 -0.66
CA LYS A 87 -18.89 -4.59 -1.18
C LYS A 87 -18.97 -4.62 -2.72
N GLY A 88 -17.83 -4.81 -3.38
CA GLY A 88 -17.76 -4.90 -4.84
C GLY A 88 -17.79 -3.56 -5.59
N GLY A 89 -17.75 -2.44 -4.89
CA GLY A 89 -17.67 -1.10 -5.47
C GLY A 89 -16.47 -0.30 -4.98
N ILE A 90 -16.12 0.75 -5.69
CA ILE A 90 -15.10 1.72 -5.27
C ILE A 90 -15.76 2.74 -4.33
N LEU A 91 -15.38 2.70 -3.06
CA LEU A 91 -15.87 3.66 -2.06
C LEU A 91 -15.19 5.02 -2.20
N LEU A 92 -13.89 5.00 -2.48
CA LEU A 92 -13.05 6.19 -2.60
C LEU A 92 -11.95 5.91 -3.62
N SER A 93 -11.63 6.91 -4.45
CA SER A 93 -10.48 6.89 -5.36
C SER A 93 -9.87 8.29 -5.37
N ARG A 94 -8.64 8.44 -4.89
CA ARG A 94 -7.94 9.74 -4.75
C ARG A 94 -6.44 9.59 -4.86
N GLU A 95 -5.77 10.70 -5.12
CA GLU A 95 -4.33 10.80 -4.97
C GLU A 95 -3.92 10.62 -3.50
N LEU A 96 -2.82 9.94 -3.28
CA LEU A 96 -2.34 9.62 -1.94
C LEU A 96 -1.93 10.89 -1.17
N GLU A 97 -1.36 11.87 -1.87
CA GLU A 97 -0.98 13.16 -1.27
C GLU A 97 -2.22 13.91 -0.75
N ASP A 98 -3.29 13.96 -1.54
CA ASP A 98 -4.54 14.58 -1.11
C ASP A 98 -5.09 13.96 0.18
N MET A 99 -4.96 12.65 0.32
CA MET A 99 -5.40 11.96 1.53
C MET A 99 -4.53 12.32 2.75
N LYS A 100 -3.21 12.44 2.57
CA LYS A 100 -2.29 12.80 3.65
C LYS A 100 -2.54 14.21 4.18
N PHE A 101 -2.93 15.13 3.31
CA PHE A 101 -3.18 16.53 3.69
C PHE A 101 -4.57 16.79 4.26
N HIS A 102 -5.55 15.92 4.02
CA HIS A 102 -6.93 16.14 4.43
C HIS A 102 -7.41 15.27 5.61
N ILE A 103 -6.62 14.29 6.02
CA ILE A 103 -6.96 13.41 7.15
C ILE A 103 -5.92 13.57 8.25
N HIS A 104 -6.32 14.13 9.37
CA HIS A 104 -5.45 14.35 10.52
C HIS A 104 -5.92 13.54 11.72
N LYS A 105 -4.98 12.89 12.42
CA LYS A 105 -5.24 12.31 13.74
C LYS A 105 -4.90 13.35 14.79
N ILE A 106 -5.91 13.80 15.53
CA ILE A 106 -5.72 14.73 16.66
C ILE A 106 -5.86 13.92 17.96
N GLN A 107 -4.87 14.02 18.83
CA GLN A 107 -4.93 13.48 20.18
C GLN A 107 -4.90 14.65 21.16
N CYS A 108 -5.97 14.80 21.91
CA CYS A 108 -6.12 15.90 22.85
C CYS A 108 -6.70 15.40 24.18
N VAL A 109 -6.39 16.14 25.26
CA VAL A 109 -7.02 15.95 26.56
C VAL A 109 -7.95 17.13 26.77
N LEU A 110 -9.23 16.82 26.92
CA LEU A 110 -10.26 17.84 27.14
C LEU A 110 -10.65 17.89 28.62
N PRO A 111 -10.75 19.08 29.22
CA PRO A 111 -11.04 19.23 30.63
C PRO A 111 -12.50 18.89 31.00
N ASP A 112 -13.41 18.97 30.05
CA ASP A 112 -14.83 18.66 30.26
C ASP A 112 -15.55 18.28 28.93
N GLN A 113 -16.74 17.69 29.04
CA GLN A 113 -17.55 17.26 27.91
C GLN A 113 -18.08 18.42 27.06
N THR A 114 -18.28 19.59 27.65
CA THR A 114 -18.84 20.78 26.93
C THR A 114 -17.86 21.26 25.87
N LYS A 115 -16.55 21.21 26.15
CA LYS A 115 -15.49 21.55 25.19
C LYS A 115 -15.33 20.49 24.11
N GLU A 116 -15.60 19.24 24.44
CA GLU A 116 -15.61 18.16 23.46
C GLU A 116 -16.74 18.37 22.44
N GLU A 117 -17.96 18.66 22.89
CA GLU A 117 -19.09 18.93 21.99
C GLU A 117 -18.87 20.15 21.11
N ALA A 118 -18.25 21.20 21.63
CA ALA A 118 -17.88 22.37 20.84
C ALA A 118 -16.87 22.03 19.74
N LEU A 119 -15.83 21.28 20.07
CA LEU A 119 -14.80 20.84 19.12
C LEU A 119 -15.39 19.96 18.00
N LEU A 120 -16.26 19.03 18.36
CA LEU A 120 -16.91 18.12 17.42
C LEU A 120 -17.87 18.82 16.44
N LYS A 121 -18.39 20.02 16.80
CA LYS A 121 -19.21 20.83 15.90
C LYS A 121 -18.40 21.60 14.86
N GLU A 122 -17.14 21.90 15.18
CA GLU A 122 -16.26 22.66 14.29
C GLU A 122 -15.44 21.76 13.36
N LEU A 123 -15.26 20.48 13.70
CA LEU A 123 -14.46 19.52 12.96
C LEU A 123 -15.33 18.47 12.28
N ASP A 124 -14.99 18.12 11.05
CA ASP A 124 -15.55 16.96 10.36
C ASP A 124 -14.86 15.67 10.87
N VAL A 125 -15.47 15.04 11.89
CA VAL A 125 -14.88 13.92 12.61
C VAL A 125 -15.30 12.59 11.99
N LEU A 126 -14.36 11.93 11.32
CA LEU A 126 -14.58 10.61 10.71
C LEU A 126 -14.63 9.47 11.74
N LYS A 127 -13.81 9.55 12.79
CA LYS A 127 -13.72 8.53 13.85
C LYS A 127 -13.28 9.16 15.17
N LYS A 128 -13.88 8.71 16.25
CA LYS A 128 -13.56 9.11 17.62
C LYS A 128 -13.26 7.88 18.46
N GLU A 129 -12.18 7.94 19.23
CA GLU A 129 -11.79 6.91 20.20
C GLU A 129 -11.47 7.57 21.54
N HIS A 130 -11.98 7.00 22.63
CA HIS A 130 -11.56 7.38 23.97
C HIS A 130 -10.43 6.47 24.42
N GLN A 131 -9.32 7.06 24.86
CA GLN A 131 -8.26 6.36 25.56
C GLN A 131 -8.42 6.67 27.05
N GLY A 132 -8.86 5.67 27.82
CA GLY A 132 -8.94 5.74 29.26
C GLY A 132 -7.57 5.61 29.94
#